data_075ee97b16cf804b874b6135ec2f59d2
#
_entry.id   075ee97b16cf804b874b6135ec2f59d2
#
_cell.length_a   1.000
_cell.length_b   1.000
_cell.length_c   1.000
_cell.angle_alpha   90.00
_cell.angle_beta   90.00
_cell.angle_gamma   90.00
#
_symmetry.space_group_name_H-M   'P 1'
#
loop_
_entity.id
_entity.type
_entity.pdbx_description
1 polymer ?
#
loop_
_entity_poly.entity_id
_entity_poly.type
_entity_poly.pdbx_seq_one_letter_code
_entity_poly.pdbx_strand_id
1 'polypeptide(L)'
;MDEGFGHWANPSSPHAEGRAARRLLEDARERVKAALGWKGEVIFTSGASEAAALALQHAQAGARLVSAVEHDCILQAAPDAERLPVRSDGALDLEVLTEAVQRERPLVIVQQVNSETGSRQDVPAIAGIVHQAGGLLLADCAQGAGKMALPEGADLGIVSAHKFGGPIGVGALLVKDYAMLTPSGGQERGYRRGTENMPGVLGMAAALEACSDRYVDPQVFEPLEVLADECRKLGGTWLSDRLSDPTPYIRAIAMPNMSATAQVMRFDMTGIAVSQGSACSSGTMKTSRVLEAMQVEPDVAANTIRVSLGWNTTRAEVERFCEVWLDLARPR
;
A
#
# COMPACT_ATOMS: atom_id res chain seq x y z
N MET A 1 -18.24 11.50 -8.17
CA MET A 1 -18.05 12.71 -7.32
C MET A 1 -19.12 13.77 -7.58
N ASP A 2 -19.45 14.08 -8.80
CA ASP A 2 -20.46 15.12 -9.15
C ASP A 2 -21.83 14.81 -8.55
N GLU A 3 -22.27 13.57 -8.59
CA GLU A 3 -23.46 13.09 -7.89
C GLU A 3 -23.42 13.39 -6.38
N GLY A 4 -22.27 13.16 -5.74
CA GLY A 4 -22.07 13.42 -4.32
C GLY A 4 -22.14 14.92 -3.98
N PHE A 5 -21.66 15.78 -4.84
CA PHE A 5 -21.80 17.24 -4.65
C PHE A 5 -23.23 17.69 -4.91
N GLY A 6 -23.92 17.13 -5.92
CA GLY A 6 -25.31 17.46 -6.24
C GLY A 6 -26.34 17.06 -5.17
N HIS A 7 -26.04 16.02 -4.39
CA HIS A 7 -26.92 15.51 -3.33
C HIS A 7 -26.31 15.69 -1.93
N TRP A 8 -25.34 16.61 -1.78
CA TRP A 8 -24.67 16.77 -0.51
C TRP A 8 -25.62 17.30 0.58
N ALA A 9 -25.74 16.55 1.65
CA ALA A 9 -26.32 16.94 2.91
C ALA A 9 -25.61 16.16 4.01
N ASN A 10 -25.71 16.61 5.26
CA ASN A 10 -25.10 15.88 6.37
C ASN A 10 -25.82 14.53 6.58
N PRO A 11 -25.16 13.38 6.39
CA PRO A 11 -25.77 12.05 6.54
C PRO A 11 -26.31 11.74 7.95
N SER A 12 -25.87 12.52 8.95
CA SER A 12 -26.36 12.38 10.33
C SER A 12 -27.62 13.19 10.62
N SER A 13 -28.10 14.02 9.68
CA SER A 13 -29.29 14.84 9.85
C SER A 13 -30.59 14.03 9.64
N PRO A 14 -31.63 14.26 10.48
CA PRO A 14 -32.87 13.48 10.41
C PRO A 14 -33.82 13.91 9.28
N HIS A 15 -33.58 15.05 8.61
CA HIS A 15 -34.42 15.55 7.52
C HIS A 15 -34.26 14.74 6.21
N ALA A 16 -35.12 15.00 5.23
CA ALA A 16 -35.20 14.17 3.99
C ALA A 16 -33.87 14.10 3.24
N GLU A 17 -33.19 15.24 3.08
CA GLU A 17 -31.89 15.36 2.37
C GLU A 17 -30.81 14.61 3.12
N GLY A 18 -30.74 14.70 4.46
CA GLY A 18 -29.78 13.95 5.26
C GLY A 18 -29.99 12.44 5.15
N ARG A 19 -31.27 11.99 5.17
CA ARG A 19 -31.58 10.57 4.95
C ARG A 19 -31.24 10.10 3.52
N ALA A 20 -31.37 10.98 2.51
CA ALA A 20 -30.95 10.68 1.14
C ALA A 20 -29.42 10.53 1.05
N ALA A 21 -28.67 11.49 1.63
CA ALA A 21 -27.22 11.43 1.69
C ALA A 21 -26.74 10.16 2.45
N ARG A 22 -27.41 9.80 3.54
CA ARG A 22 -27.11 8.55 4.28
C ARG A 22 -27.29 7.30 3.42
N ARG A 23 -28.36 7.23 2.62
CA ARG A 23 -28.56 6.10 1.70
C ARG A 23 -27.43 6.01 0.68
N LEU A 24 -27.03 7.13 0.05
CA LEU A 24 -25.91 7.15 -0.90
C LEU A 24 -24.59 6.68 -0.26
N LEU A 25 -24.35 7.09 1.00
CA LEU A 25 -23.16 6.65 1.72
C LEU A 25 -23.17 5.14 2.00
N GLU A 26 -24.32 4.58 2.43
CA GLU A 26 -24.43 3.15 2.71
C GLU A 26 -24.40 2.34 1.40
N ASP A 27 -25.03 2.81 0.33
CA ASP A 27 -24.93 2.18 -1.00
C ASP A 27 -23.48 2.13 -1.50
N ALA A 28 -22.74 3.22 -1.33
CA ALA A 28 -21.31 3.26 -1.68
C ALA A 28 -20.49 2.29 -0.83
N ARG A 29 -20.85 2.12 0.46
CA ARG A 29 -20.20 1.16 1.35
C ARG A 29 -20.35 -0.27 0.85
N GLU A 30 -21.56 -0.67 0.46
CA GLU A 30 -21.80 -2.00 -0.07
C GLU A 30 -21.11 -2.22 -1.43
N ARG A 31 -21.03 -1.19 -2.28
CA ARG A 31 -20.27 -1.22 -3.55
C ARG A 31 -18.78 -1.41 -3.31
N VAL A 32 -18.20 -0.71 -2.33
CA VAL A 32 -16.78 -0.88 -1.92
C VAL A 32 -16.54 -2.30 -1.41
N LYS A 33 -17.43 -2.83 -0.55
CA LYS A 33 -17.34 -4.21 -0.05
C LYS A 33 -17.38 -5.21 -1.20
N ALA A 34 -18.35 -5.06 -2.11
CA ALA A 34 -18.51 -5.95 -3.26
C ALA A 34 -17.28 -5.94 -4.19
N ALA A 35 -16.78 -4.73 -4.53
CA ALA A 35 -15.62 -4.58 -5.43
C ALA A 35 -14.32 -5.13 -4.82
N LEU A 36 -14.17 -5.07 -3.49
CA LEU A 36 -13.03 -5.62 -2.78
C LEU A 36 -13.20 -7.11 -2.41
N GLY A 37 -14.38 -7.70 -2.57
CA GLY A 37 -14.70 -9.03 -2.07
C GLY A 37 -14.68 -9.13 -0.53
N TRP A 38 -14.84 -7.98 0.17
CA TRP A 38 -14.77 -7.92 1.61
C TRP A 38 -16.11 -8.26 2.26
N LYS A 39 -16.13 -9.23 3.17
CA LYS A 39 -17.36 -9.72 3.83
C LYS A 39 -17.65 -9.06 5.17
N GLY A 40 -16.69 -8.34 5.74
CA GLY A 40 -16.83 -7.62 7.01
C GLY A 40 -17.41 -6.22 6.82
N GLU A 41 -17.03 -5.32 7.68
CA GLU A 41 -17.47 -3.93 7.76
C GLU A 41 -16.44 -2.97 7.16
N VAL A 42 -16.85 -1.77 6.82
CA VAL A 42 -16.01 -0.71 6.26
C VAL A 42 -16.20 0.57 7.05
N ILE A 43 -15.12 1.18 7.49
CA ILE A 43 -15.09 2.51 8.11
C ILE A 43 -14.40 3.44 7.13
N PHE A 44 -15.10 4.43 6.60
CA PHE A 44 -14.49 5.40 5.69
C PHE A 44 -13.58 6.35 6.46
N THR A 45 -12.42 6.66 5.87
CA THR A 45 -11.37 7.52 6.44
C THR A 45 -10.89 8.52 5.39
N SER A 46 -10.02 9.44 5.79
CA SER A 46 -9.36 10.37 4.87
C SER A 46 -8.21 9.75 4.06
N GLY A 47 -7.88 8.47 4.31
CA GLY A 47 -6.80 7.73 3.65
C GLY A 47 -6.17 6.70 4.56
N ALA A 48 -5.12 6.04 4.06
CA ALA A 48 -4.42 4.98 4.77
C ALA A 48 -3.85 5.44 6.13
N SER A 49 -3.35 6.65 6.25
CA SER A 49 -2.76 7.16 7.50
C SER A 49 -3.80 7.28 8.63
N GLU A 50 -5.02 7.77 8.34
CA GLU A 50 -6.09 7.78 9.32
C GLU A 50 -6.57 6.37 9.64
N ALA A 51 -6.71 5.50 8.64
CA ALA A 51 -7.08 4.11 8.84
C ALA A 51 -6.08 3.37 9.74
N ALA A 52 -4.77 3.59 9.53
CA ALA A 52 -3.71 3.06 10.38
C ALA A 52 -3.81 3.57 11.82
N ALA A 53 -3.97 4.87 12.00
CA ALA A 53 -4.10 5.48 13.33
C ALA A 53 -5.32 4.91 14.07
N LEU A 54 -6.49 4.83 13.42
CA LEU A 54 -7.69 4.25 14.01
C LEU A 54 -7.49 2.79 14.42
N ALA A 55 -6.96 1.96 13.51
CA ALA A 55 -6.71 0.56 13.80
C ALA A 55 -5.76 0.39 14.98
N LEU A 56 -4.61 1.08 14.97
CA LEU A 56 -3.58 0.94 15.98
C LEU A 56 -3.95 1.54 17.35
N GLN A 57 -4.78 2.58 17.37
CA GLN A 57 -5.25 3.18 18.62
C GLN A 57 -6.41 2.42 19.25
N HIS A 58 -7.28 1.84 18.41
CA HIS A 58 -8.56 1.30 18.88
C HIS A 58 -8.70 -0.22 18.78
N ALA A 59 -7.73 -0.94 18.16
CA ALA A 59 -7.77 -2.41 18.16
C ALA A 59 -7.75 -2.97 19.58
N GLN A 60 -8.67 -3.90 19.84
CA GLN A 60 -8.74 -4.62 21.11
C GLN A 60 -7.67 -5.71 21.17
N ALA A 61 -6.42 -5.27 21.24
CA ALA A 61 -5.24 -6.13 21.24
C ALA A 61 -4.24 -5.68 22.33
N GLY A 62 -3.35 -6.59 22.71
CA GLY A 62 -2.24 -6.34 23.63
C GLY A 62 -0.99 -5.86 22.92
N ALA A 63 0.00 -6.73 22.75
CA ALA A 63 1.26 -6.38 22.08
C ALA A 63 1.05 -6.03 20.61
N ARG A 64 1.79 -5.02 20.14
CA ARG A 64 1.83 -4.63 18.72
C ARG A 64 3.15 -5.04 18.09
N LEU A 65 3.07 -5.80 17.01
CA LEU A 65 4.20 -6.36 16.26
C LEU A 65 4.09 -5.85 14.83
N VAL A 66 5.10 -5.16 14.34
CA VAL A 66 5.06 -4.45 13.05
C VAL A 66 6.23 -4.90 12.18
N SER A 67 5.98 -5.29 10.94
CA SER A 67 7.06 -5.58 10.00
C SER A 67 8.03 -4.39 9.86
N ALA A 68 9.32 -4.64 9.83
CA ALA A 68 10.36 -3.61 9.71
C ALA A 68 10.26 -2.80 8.40
N VAL A 69 9.56 -3.32 7.40
CA VAL A 69 9.42 -2.70 6.07
C VAL A 69 8.08 -2.00 5.85
N GLU A 70 7.29 -1.76 6.92
CA GLU A 70 6.02 -1.04 6.83
C GLU A 70 6.19 0.42 6.40
N HIS A 71 5.12 0.98 5.85
CA HIS A 71 5.04 2.39 5.51
C HIS A 71 5.14 3.28 6.76
N ASP A 72 5.72 4.48 6.62
CA ASP A 72 5.93 5.43 7.72
C ASP A 72 4.67 5.73 8.54
N CYS A 73 3.50 5.77 7.90
CA CYS A 73 2.25 6.03 8.63
C CYS A 73 1.91 4.94 9.66
N ILE A 74 2.28 3.68 9.41
CA ILE A 74 2.15 2.57 10.36
C ILE A 74 3.16 2.75 11.50
N LEU A 75 4.43 3.01 11.13
CA LEU A 75 5.53 3.12 12.09
C LEU A 75 5.36 4.32 13.02
N GLN A 76 4.79 5.41 12.52
CA GLN A 76 4.48 6.60 13.32
C GLN A 76 3.24 6.42 14.20
N ALA A 77 2.26 5.64 13.75
CA ALA A 77 1.06 5.34 14.52
C ALA A 77 1.31 4.32 15.66
N ALA A 78 2.39 3.54 15.58
CA ALA A 78 2.79 2.57 16.59
C ALA A 78 4.32 2.68 16.87
N PRO A 79 4.79 3.78 17.48
CA PRO A 79 6.22 4.01 17.71
C PRO A 79 6.84 2.98 18.64
N ASP A 80 6.08 2.48 19.60
CA ASP A 80 6.52 1.51 20.62
C ASP A 80 6.30 0.05 20.19
N ALA A 81 5.83 -0.19 18.96
CA ALA A 81 5.63 -1.55 18.45
C ALA A 81 6.98 -2.24 18.23
N GLU A 82 7.04 -3.52 18.58
CA GLU A 82 8.20 -4.36 18.27
C GLU A 82 8.33 -4.55 16.75
N ARG A 83 9.55 -4.45 16.23
CA ARG A 83 9.85 -4.60 14.81
C ARG A 83 10.16 -6.05 14.49
N LEU A 84 9.36 -6.64 13.61
CA LEU A 84 9.60 -7.98 13.08
C LEU A 84 10.55 -7.86 11.88
N PRO A 85 11.66 -8.62 11.87
CA PRO A 85 12.60 -8.59 10.76
C PRO A 85 12.01 -9.20 9.49
N VAL A 86 12.57 -8.79 8.36
CA VAL A 86 12.35 -9.44 7.07
C VAL A 86 13.64 -10.11 6.62
N ARG A 87 13.51 -11.12 5.77
CA ARG A 87 14.63 -11.77 5.10
C ARG A 87 15.14 -10.89 3.95
N SER A 88 16.30 -11.24 3.40
CA SER A 88 16.89 -10.51 2.26
C SER A 88 16.03 -10.55 0.99
N ASP A 89 15.10 -11.50 0.88
CA ASP A 89 14.10 -11.61 -0.19
C ASP A 89 12.85 -10.74 0.04
N GLY A 90 12.83 -9.94 1.09
CA GLY A 90 11.75 -9.03 1.46
C GLY A 90 10.57 -9.69 2.18
N ALA A 91 10.54 -11.01 2.33
CA ALA A 91 9.50 -11.72 3.07
C ALA A 91 9.69 -11.57 4.58
N LEU A 92 8.59 -11.52 5.32
CA LEU A 92 8.60 -11.54 6.78
C LEU A 92 9.25 -12.85 7.27
N ASP A 93 10.09 -12.75 8.31
CA ASP A 93 10.67 -13.92 8.95
C ASP A 93 9.60 -14.62 9.81
N LEU A 94 9.09 -15.76 9.31
CA LEU A 94 8.01 -16.49 9.95
C LEU A 94 8.48 -17.26 11.21
N GLU A 95 9.77 -17.57 11.33
CA GLU A 95 10.31 -18.20 12.55
C GLU A 95 10.29 -17.18 13.69
N VAL A 96 10.81 -15.98 13.43
CA VAL A 96 10.76 -14.88 14.41
C VAL A 96 9.31 -14.48 14.72
N LEU A 97 8.43 -14.43 13.71
CA LEU A 97 7.02 -14.17 13.94
C LEU A 97 6.40 -15.19 14.89
N THR A 98 6.67 -16.49 14.69
CA THR A 98 6.10 -17.58 15.52
C THR A 98 6.49 -17.44 16.98
N GLU A 99 7.70 -17.00 17.28
CA GLU A 99 8.15 -16.70 18.64
C GLU A 99 7.53 -15.41 19.18
N ALA A 100 7.52 -14.35 18.37
CA ALA A 100 7.05 -13.04 18.79
C ALA A 100 5.57 -12.98 19.13
N VAL A 101 4.71 -13.78 18.47
CA VAL A 101 3.27 -13.82 18.74
C VAL A 101 2.89 -14.56 20.04
N GLN A 102 3.84 -15.19 20.75
CA GLN A 102 3.60 -15.84 22.05
C GLN A 102 3.40 -14.80 23.16
N ARG A 103 2.41 -13.92 22.99
CA ARG A 103 2.04 -12.81 23.88
C ARG A 103 0.54 -12.74 23.99
N GLU A 104 0.07 -12.01 24.99
CA GLU A 104 -1.37 -11.81 25.17
C GLU A 104 -1.96 -10.99 24.03
N ARG A 105 -2.86 -11.59 23.26
CA ARG A 105 -3.65 -10.96 22.17
C ARG A 105 -2.80 -10.11 21.24
N PRO A 106 -1.79 -10.66 20.54
CA PRO A 106 -0.92 -9.87 19.68
C PRO A 106 -1.71 -9.26 18.51
N LEU A 107 -1.37 -8.03 18.12
CA LEU A 107 -1.76 -7.41 16.84
C LEU A 107 -0.53 -7.39 15.96
N VAL A 108 -0.56 -8.17 14.89
CA VAL A 108 0.48 -8.16 13.87
C VAL A 108 0.07 -7.24 12.73
N ILE A 109 0.99 -6.39 12.30
CA ILE A 109 0.78 -5.45 11.19
C ILE A 109 1.75 -5.78 10.08
N VAL A 110 1.20 -6.08 8.90
CA VAL A 110 1.99 -6.41 7.71
C VAL A 110 1.35 -5.83 6.45
N GLN A 111 2.17 -5.26 5.57
CA GLN A 111 1.71 -4.82 4.26
C GLN A 111 1.50 -6.00 3.31
N GLN A 112 0.47 -5.94 2.47
CA GLN A 112 0.28 -6.90 1.39
C GLN A 112 1.36 -6.78 0.32
N VAL A 113 1.71 -5.53 -0.03
CA VAL A 113 2.69 -5.19 -1.07
C VAL A 113 3.58 -4.05 -0.59
N ASN A 114 4.89 -4.24 -0.65
CA ASN A 114 5.83 -3.19 -0.32
C ASN A 114 5.83 -2.08 -1.38
N SER A 115 5.70 -0.84 -0.94
CA SER A 115 5.59 0.32 -1.83
C SER A 115 6.91 0.75 -2.50
N GLU A 116 8.06 0.23 -2.05
CA GLU A 116 9.38 0.57 -2.61
C GLU A 116 9.92 -0.52 -3.52
N THR A 117 9.80 -1.78 -3.11
CA THR A 117 10.38 -2.91 -3.83
C THR A 117 9.38 -3.70 -4.68
N GLY A 118 8.09 -3.63 -4.32
CA GLY A 118 7.05 -4.46 -4.92
C GLY A 118 7.00 -5.89 -4.37
N SER A 119 7.73 -6.20 -3.28
CA SER A 119 7.63 -7.50 -2.60
C SER A 119 6.23 -7.71 -2.05
N ARG A 120 5.65 -8.89 -2.25
CA ARG A 120 4.39 -9.33 -1.65
C ARG A 120 4.65 -10.19 -0.43
N GLN A 121 3.81 -10.07 0.59
CA GLN A 121 3.86 -10.91 1.78
C GLN A 121 2.90 -12.08 1.67
N ASP A 122 3.28 -13.24 2.18
CA ASP A 122 2.38 -14.39 2.34
C ASP A 122 1.44 -14.14 3.54
N VAL A 123 0.46 -13.24 3.33
CA VAL A 123 -0.48 -12.85 4.37
C VAL A 123 -1.30 -14.04 4.89
N PRO A 124 -1.75 -15.00 4.07
CA PRO A 124 -2.41 -16.22 4.56
C PRO A 124 -1.57 -17.05 5.54
N ALA A 125 -0.28 -17.26 5.24
CA ALA A 125 0.62 -17.99 6.16
C ALA A 125 0.83 -17.23 7.47
N ILE A 126 1.04 -15.90 7.38
CA ILE A 126 1.15 -15.02 8.54
C ILE A 126 -0.12 -15.06 9.39
N ALA A 127 -1.30 -14.99 8.76
CA ALA A 127 -2.60 -15.07 9.43
C ALA A 127 -2.75 -16.39 10.21
N GLY A 128 -2.33 -17.51 9.61
CA GLY A 128 -2.37 -18.82 10.27
C GLY A 128 -1.60 -18.83 11.58
N ILE A 129 -0.39 -18.26 11.60
CA ILE A 129 0.46 -18.18 12.80
C ILE A 129 -0.19 -17.25 13.85
N VAL A 130 -0.65 -16.07 13.42
CA VAL A 130 -1.24 -15.06 14.31
C VAL A 130 -2.51 -15.58 14.96
N HIS A 131 -3.40 -16.21 14.19
CA HIS A 131 -4.67 -16.74 14.69
C HIS A 131 -4.48 -17.93 15.64
N GLN A 132 -3.49 -18.80 15.38
CA GLN A 132 -3.14 -19.87 16.31
C GLN A 132 -2.71 -19.33 17.69
N ALA A 133 -2.09 -18.16 17.74
CA ALA A 133 -1.74 -17.46 18.97
C ALA A 133 -2.89 -16.62 19.57
N GLY A 134 -4.11 -16.65 18.98
CA GLY A 134 -5.25 -15.85 19.44
C GLY A 134 -5.10 -14.35 19.16
N GLY A 135 -4.24 -13.98 18.22
CA GLY A 135 -3.98 -12.60 17.80
C GLY A 135 -4.89 -12.11 16.68
N LEU A 136 -4.68 -10.84 16.29
CA LEU A 136 -5.33 -10.16 15.17
C LEU A 136 -4.27 -9.79 14.11
N LEU A 137 -4.67 -9.86 12.84
CA LEU A 137 -3.83 -9.43 11.71
C LEU A 137 -4.42 -8.18 11.04
N LEU A 138 -3.64 -7.10 11.01
CA LEU A 138 -3.89 -5.90 10.22
C LEU A 138 -3.03 -5.95 8.95
N ALA A 139 -3.67 -6.01 7.79
CA ALA A 139 -3.01 -5.96 6.49
C ALA A 139 -3.06 -4.54 5.91
N ASP A 140 -1.90 -3.91 5.63
CA ASP A 140 -1.87 -2.71 4.81
C ASP A 140 -2.01 -3.10 3.33
N CYS A 141 -3.22 -2.94 2.80
CA CYS A 141 -3.58 -3.23 1.42
C CYS A 141 -3.52 -2.01 0.50
N ALA A 142 -2.90 -0.89 0.93
CA ALA A 142 -2.86 0.35 0.13
C ALA A 142 -2.25 0.15 -1.27
N GLN A 143 -1.29 -0.75 -1.43
CA GLN A 143 -0.68 -1.03 -2.73
C GLN A 143 -1.31 -2.23 -3.46
N GLY A 144 -2.13 -3.04 -2.78
CA GLY A 144 -2.80 -4.21 -3.35
C GLY A 144 -4.24 -3.96 -3.78
N ALA A 145 -5.02 -3.23 -2.96
CA ALA A 145 -6.44 -2.97 -3.22
C ALA A 145 -6.68 -2.33 -4.60
N GLY A 146 -7.66 -2.86 -5.35
CA GLY A 146 -7.95 -2.45 -6.72
C GLY A 146 -6.95 -2.92 -7.78
N LYS A 147 -5.89 -3.64 -7.39
CA LYS A 147 -4.83 -4.15 -8.28
C LYS A 147 -4.71 -5.67 -8.23
N MET A 148 -5.10 -6.25 -7.12
CA MET A 148 -5.17 -7.69 -6.86
C MET A 148 -6.22 -7.96 -5.79
N ALA A 149 -6.57 -9.22 -5.59
CA ALA A 149 -7.46 -9.63 -4.52
C ALA A 149 -6.90 -9.24 -3.15
N LEU A 150 -7.79 -8.88 -2.23
CA LEU A 150 -7.40 -8.72 -0.82
C LEU A 150 -6.89 -10.05 -0.28
N PRO A 151 -5.91 -10.02 0.65
CA PRO A 151 -5.35 -11.24 1.19
C PRO A 151 -6.34 -11.96 2.12
N GLU A 152 -6.38 -13.27 2.05
CA GLU A 152 -7.15 -14.08 2.98
C GLU A 152 -6.55 -14.03 4.39
N GLY A 153 -7.40 -14.10 5.40
CA GLY A 153 -6.99 -14.16 6.80
C GLY A 153 -6.78 -12.81 7.48
N ALA A 154 -6.85 -11.69 6.77
CA ALA A 154 -6.81 -10.38 7.41
C ALA A 154 -8.07 -10.14 8.26
N ASP A 155 -7.90 -9.67 9.51
CA ASP A 155 -8.97 -9.26 10.40
C ASP A 155 -9.30 -7.77 10.23
N LEU A 156 -8.26 -6.99 9.94
CA LEU A 156 -8.32 -5.57 9.63
C LEU A 156 -7.56 -5.30 8.31
N GLY A 157 -8.04 -4.35 7.52
CA GLY A 157 -7.38 -3.97 6.26
C GLY A 157 -7.35 -2.46 6.04
N ILE A 158 -6.25 -1.94 5.51
CA ILE A 158 -6.10 -0.51 5.19
C ILE A 158 -6.18 -0.33 3.67
N VAL A 159 -7.01 0.62 3.21
CA VAL A 159 -7.19 0.92 1.79
C VAL A 159 -7.13 2.44 1.57
N SER A 160 -6.53 2.87 0.46
CA SER A 160 -6.42 4.28 0.08
C SER A 160 -6.79 4.50 -1.38
N ALA A 161 -7.82 5.30 -1.65
CA ALA A 161 -8.41 5.44 -2.98
C ALA A 161 -7.43 5.94 -4.05
N HIS A 162 -6.57 6.92 -3.71
CA HIS A 162 -5.61 7.49 -4.67
C HIS A 162 -4.56 6.48 -5.17
N LYS A 163 -4.44 5.30 -4.57
CA LYS A 163 -3.50 4.26 -4.99
C LYS A 163 -4.03 3.37 -6.13
N PHE A 164 -5.32 3.44 -6.42
CA PHE A 164 -5.97 2.72 -7.53
C PHE A 164 -6.78 3.62 -8.47
N GLY A 165 -6.41 4.92 -8.55
CA GLY A 165 -7.06 5.88 -9.46
C GLY A 165 -8.31 6.56 -8.89
N GLY A 166 -8.63 6.34 -7.62
CA GLY A 166 -9.70 7.04 -6.91
C GLY A 166 -9.28 8.42 -6.38
N PRO A 167 -10.21 9.17 -5.74
CA PRO A 167 -9.94 10.50 -5.23
C PRO A 167 -8.90 10.52 -4.12
N ILE A 168 -8.15 11.61 -4.02
CA ILE A 168 -7.34 11.93 -2.84
C ILE A 168 -8.25 12.27 -1.66
N GLY A 169 -7.74 12.10 -0.42
CA GLY A 169 -8.47 12.47 0.78
C GLY A 169 -9.63 11.53 1.14
N VAL A 170 -9.58 10.28 0.66
CA VAL A 170 -10.49 9.21 1.04
C VAL A 170 -9.79 7.86 1.06
N GLY A 171 -10.18 7.02 2.00
CA GLY A 171 -9.73 5.65 2.17
C GLY A 171 -10.70 4.88 3.05
N ALA A 172 -10.31 3.70 3.48
CA ALA A 172 -11.12 2.88 4.36
C ALA A 172 -10.25 2.04 5.30
N LEU A 173 -10.77 1.84 6.51
CA LEU A 173 -10.41 0.75 7.39
C LEU A 173 -11.45 -0.35 7.21
N LEU A 174 -11.02 -1.49 6.71
CA LEU A 174 -11.80 -2.71 6.62
C LEU A 174 -11.71 -3.43 7.96
N VAL A 175 -12.83 -3.91 8.47
CA VAL A 175 -12.94 -4.57 9.78
C VAL A 175 -13.77 -5.84 9.63
N LYS A 176 -13.27 -6.96 10.07
CA LYS A 176 -14.00 -8.22 10.00
C LYS A 176 -15.21 -8.21 10.92
N ASP A 177 -15.05 -7.66 12.12
CA ASP A 177 -16.09 -7.48 13.12
C ASP A 177 -15.78 -6.23 13.97
N TYR A 178 -16.79 -5.38 14.19
CA TYR A 178 -16.65 -4.19 15.03
C TYR A 178 -16.21 -4.50 16.47
N ALA A 179 -16.48 -5.70 16.99
CA ALA A 179 -15.97 -6.14 18.29
C ALA A 179 -14.44 -6.15 18.41
N MET A 180 -13.71 -6.09 17.28
CA MET A 180 -12.26 -5.98 17.26
C MET A 180 -11.74 -4.58 17.59
N LEU A 181 -12.62 -3.58 17.59
CA LEU A 181 -12.28 -2.19 17.85
C LEU A 181 -13.04 -1.63 19.06
N THR A 182 -12.40 -0.71 19.77
CA THR A 182 -13.07 0.13 20.77
C THR A 182 -13.68 1.35 20.06
N PRO A 183 -14.98 1.65 20.24
CA PRO A 183 -15.59 2.83 19.65
C PRO A 183 -14.90 4.13 20.07
N SER A 184 -14.68 5.05 19.13
CA SER A 184 -14.10 6.38 19.37
C SER A 184 -15.16 7.50 19.45
N GLY A 185 -16.43 7.17 19.21
CA GLY A 185 -17.57 8.08 19.10
C GLY A 185 -17.68 8.75 17.73
N GLY A 186 -18.80 9.45 17.50
CA GLY A 186 -19.05 10.22 16.29
C GLY A 186 -19.74 9.44 15.16
N GLN A 187 -19.30 9.68 13.94
CA GLN A 187 -19.82 9.09 12.72
C GLN A 187 -19.27 7.67 12.50
N GLU A 188 -19.49 7.12 11.30
CA GLU A 188 -19.03 5.78 10.97
C GLU A 188 -19.41 4.75 12.06
N ARG A 189 -20.70 4.76 12.44
CA ARG A 189 -21.27 3.89 13.51
C ARG A 189 -20.56 4.03 14.87
N GLY A 190 -19.91 5.17 15.12
CA GLY A 190 -19.21 5.44 16.37
C GLY A 190 -17.71 5.07 16.35
N TYR A 191 -17.14 4.75 15.20
CA TYR A 191 -15.73 4.36 15.08
C TYR A 191 -14.84 5.44 14.47
N ARG A 192 -15.40 6.53 13.95
CA ARG A 192 -14.65 7.67 13.41
C ARG A 192 -15.39 8.99 13.70
N ARG A 193 -14.63 10.02 14.03
CA ARG A 193 -15.16 11.39 14.23
C ARG A 193 -15.07 12.19 12.95
N GLY A 194 -15.99 13.12 12.76
CA GLY A 194 -16.05 14.05 11.62
C GLY A 194 -16.98 13.56 10.51
N THR A 195 -17.68 14.51 9.88
CA THR A 195 -18.63 14.25 8.80
C THR A 195 -17.95 13.52 7.65
N GLU A 196 -18.62 12.55 7.10
CA GLU A 196 -18.12 11.70 6.03
C GLU A 196 -17.94 12.51 4.72
N ASN A 197 -16.85 12.27 4.00
CA ASN A 197 -16.60 12.82 2.68
C ASN A 197 -17.40 12.06 1.62
N MET A 198 -18.72 12.26 1.59
CA MET A 198 -19.62 11.54 0.68
C MET A 198 -19.18 11.63 -0.80
N PRO A 199 -18.83 12.80 -1.38
CA PRO A 199 -18.36 12.85 -2.77
C PRO A 199 -17.11 12.01 -3.02
N GLY A 200 -16.16 12.01 -2.07
CA GLY A 200 -14.95 11.19 -2.15
C GLY A 200 -15.25 9.69 -2.04
N VAL A 201 -16.17 9.30 -1.15
CA VAL A 201 -16.60 7.91 -0.97
C VAL A 201 -17.27 7.36 -2.24
N LEU A 202 -18.18 8.12 -2.86
CA LEU A 202 -18.78 7.75 -4.15
C LEU A 202 -17.73 7.61 -5.26
N GLY A 203 -16.74 8.52 -5.28
CA GLY A 203 -15.61 8.44 -6.20
C GLY A 203 -14.72 7.22 -5.96
N MET A 204 -14.48 6.86 -4.69
CA MET A 204 -13.74 5.65 -4.31
C MET A 204 -14.46 4.38 -4.77
N ALA A 205 -15.78 4.29 -4.55
CA ALA A 205 -16.57 3.16 -4.99
C ALA A 205 -16.53 2.99 -6.52
N ALA A 206 -16.73 4.08 -7.26
CA ALA A 206 -16.65 4.06 -8.71
C ALA A 206 -15.26 3.68 -9.25
N ALA A 207 -14.19 4.13 -8.58
CA ALA A 207 -12.83 3.76 -8.96
C ALA A 207 -12.55 2.27 -8.74
N LEU A 208 -13.01 1.69 -7.63
CA LEU A 208 -12.88 0.25 -7.37
C LEU A 208 -13.66 -0.59 -8.37
N GLU A 209 -14.89 -0.17 -8.73
CA GLU A 209 -15.68 -0.84 -9.75
C GLU A 209 -15.06 -0.76 -11.16
N ALA A 210 -14.29 0.30 -11.42
CA ALA A 210 -13.54 0.46 -12.66
C ALA A 210 -12.21 -0.33 -12.68
N CYS A 211 -11.73 -0.81 -11.52
CA CYS A 211 -10.59 -1.70 -11.46
C CYS A 211 -10.97 -3.04 -12.08
N SER A 212 -10.54 -3.25 -13.32
CA SER A 212 -10.77 -4.49 -14.05
C SER A 212 -9.88 -5.62 -13.49
N ASP A 213 -10.11 -6.85 -13.95
CA ASP A 213 -9.36 -8.06 -13.55
C ASP A 213 -7.84 -7.93 -13.73
N ARG A 214 -7.38 -6.97 -14.53
CA ARG A 214 -5.96 -6.68 -14.76
C ARG A 214 -5.70 -5.20 -14.57
N TYR A 215 -4.94 -4.86 -13.52
CA TYR A 215 -4.55 -3.48 -13.23
C TYR A 215 -3.68 -2.86 -14.34
N VAL A 216 -2.77 -3.64 -14.93
CA VAL A 216 -1.96 -3.25 -16.09
C VAL A 216 -1.92 -4.42 -17.07
N ASP A 217 -2.01 -4.15 -18.38
CA ASP A 217 -1.88 -5.18 -19.41
C ASP A 217 -0.48 -5.81 -19.35
N PRO A 218 -0.36 -7.15 -19.32
CA PRO A 218 0.94 -7.83 -19.31
C PRO A 218 1.90 -7.40 -20.41
N GLN A 219 1.40 -7.06 -21.59
CA GLN A 219 2.24 -6.61 -22.71
C GLN A 219 2.99 -5.30 -22.42
N VAL A 220 2.50 -4.50 -21.48
CA VAL A 220 3.17 -3.26 -21.03
C VAL A 220 4.47 -3.57 -20.30
N PHE A 221 4.59 -4.74 -19.67
CA PHE A 221 5.78 -5.12 -18.90
C PHE A 221 6.92 -5.71 -19.76
N GLU A 222 6.65 -6.20 -20.97
CA GLU A 222 7.66 -6.86 -21.82
C GLU A 222 8.96 -6.06 -22.01
N PRO A 223 8.93 -4.74 -22.25
CA PRO A 223 10.18 -3.97 -22.37
C PRO A 223 11.01 -3.96 -21.08
N LEU A 224 10.39 -4.10 -19.90
CA LEU A 224 11.10 -4.16 -18.63
C LEU A 224 11.87 -5.47 -18.45
N GLU A 225 11.40 -6.58 -19.02
CA GLU A 225 12.13 -7.85 -18.98
C GLU A 225 13.42 -7.76 -19.81
N VAL A 226 13.36 -7.10 -20.97
CA VAL A 226 14.55 -6.81 -21.77
C VAL A 226 15.50 -5.87 -21.03
N LEU A 227 14.96 -4.83 -20.39
CA LEU A 227 15.76 -3.91 -19.58
C LEU A 227 16.44 -4.63 -18.40
N ALA A 228 15.77 -5.60 -17.77
CA ALA A 228 16.34 -6.36 -16.67
C ALA A 228 17.63 -7.09 -17.09
N ASP A 229 17.63 -7.72 -18.28
CA ASP A 229 18.81 -8.39 -18.82
C ASP A 229 19.94 -7.41 -19.14
N GLU A 230 19.62 -6.27 -19.74
CA GLU A 230 20.62 -5.23 -20.03
C GLU A 230 21.15 -4.57 -18.75
N CYS A 231 20.30 -4.35 -17.75
CA CYS A 231 20.70 -3.84 -16.44
C CYS A 231 21.78 -4.72 -15.82
N ARG A 232 21.57 -6.04 -15.78
CA ARG A 232 22.56 -7.01 -15.26
C ARG A 232 23.88 -6.98 -16.04
N LYS A 233 23.82 -6.93 -17.39
CA LYS A 233 25.01 -6.84 -18.25
C LYS A 233 25.82 -5.58 -18.01
N LEU A 234 25.18 -4.47 -17.69
CA LEU A 234 25.82 -3.18 -17.38
C LEU A 234 26.31 -3.08 -15.93
N GLY A 235 26.14 -4.12 -15.11
CA GLY A 235 26.53 -4.14 -13.70
C GLY A 235 25.54 -3.45 -12.76
N GLY A 236 24.32 -3.19 -13.20
CA GLY A 236 23.22 -2.74 -12.37
C GLY A 236 22.56 -3.89 -11.59
N THR A 237 21.66 -3.56 -10.66
CA THR A 237 20.92 -4.55 -9.89
C THR A 237 19.42 -4.43 -10.14
N TRP A 238 18.82 -5.52 -10.60
CA TRP A 238 17.37 -5.67 -10.69
C TRP A 238 16.85 -6.31 -9.41
N LEU A 239 16.35 -5.49 -8.46
CA LEU A 239 16.03 -5.99 -7.12
C LEU A 239 14.91 -7.02 -7.09
N SER A 240 14.03 -7.04 -8.12
CA SER A 240 13.00 -8.08 -8.20
C SER A 240 13.57 -9.50 -8.29
N ASP A 241 14.84 -9.68 -8.69
CA ASP A 241 15.50 -10.98 -8.73
C ASP A 241 15.75 -11.56 -7.33
N ARG A 242 15.78 -10.69 -6.31
CA ARG A 242 15.98 -11.09 -4.91
C ARG A 242 14.67 -11.42 -4.21
N LEU A 243 13.53 -10.95 -4.75
CA LEU A 243 12.23 -11.06 -4.09
C LEU A 243 11.64 -12.45 -4.26
N SER A 244 11.10 -13.00 -3.18
CA SER A 244 10.37 -14.29 -3.21
C SER A 244 9.09 -14.21 -4.03
N ASP A 245 8.41 -13.06 -3.99
CA ASP A 245 7.13 -12.83 -4.68
C ASP A 245 6.99 -11.35 -5.11
N PRO A 246 7.52 -10.94 -6.30
CA PRO A 246 7.44 -9.58 -6.78
C PRO A 246 6.09 -9.28 -7.47
N THR A 247 5.56 -8.06 -7.29
CA THR A 247 4.47 -7.57 -8.14
C THR A 247 4.99 -7.16 -9.52
N PRO A 248 4.14 -7.18 -10.56
CA PRO A 248 4.56 -6.71 -11.87
C PRO A 248 4.62 -5.17 -12.00
N TYR A 249 3.90 -4.40 -11.16
CA TYR A 249 3.69 -2.95 -11.34
C TYR A 249 4.57 -2.06 -10.47
N ILE A 250 5.47 -2.62 -9.65
CA ILE A 250 6.50 -1.89 -8.89
C ILE A 250 7.83 -2.59 -9.12
N ARG A 251 8.83 -1.84 -9.55
CA ARG A 251 10.20 -2.31 -9.74
C ARG A 251 11.17 -1.40 -8.99
N ALA A 252 12.10 -2.00 -8.27
CA ALA A 252 13.26 -1.32 -7.70
C ALA A 252 14.49 -1.68 -8.54
N ILE A 253 15.18 -0.67 -9.07
CA ILE A 253 16.28 -0.85 -10.03
C ILE A 253 17.45 0.02 -9.59
N ALA A 254 18.62 -0.56 -9.38
CA ALA A 254 19.85 0.18 -9.11
C ALA A 254 20.68 0.30 -10.39
N MET A 255 20.98 1.55 -10.78
CA MET A 255 21.87 1.86 -11.90
C MET A 255 23.33 1.82 -11.43
N PRO A 256 24.27 1.24 -12.19
CA PRO A 256 25.68 1.34 -11.82
C PRO A 256 26.16 2.79 -11.87
N ASN A 257 27.01 3.18 -10.93
CA ASN A 257 27.74 4.47 -10.93
C ASN A 257 26.88 5.75 -10.96
N MET A 258 25.57 5.67 -10.63
CA MET A 258 24.72 6.85 -10.57
C MET A 258 23.76 6.78 -9.38
N SER A 259 23.83 7.76 -8.48
CA SER A 259 22.94 7.82 -7.31
C SER A 259 21.46 7.97 -7.73
N ALA A 260 20.56 7.45 -6.89
CA ALA A 260 19.12 7.56 -7.11
C ALA A 260 18.66 9.02 -7.30
N THR A 261 19.21 9.96 -6.53
CA THR A 261 18.93 11.41 -6.68
C THR A 261 19.30 11.93 -8.07
N ALA A 262 20.49 11.56 -8.57
CA ALA A 262 20.91 11.98 -9.91
C ALA A 262 20.03 11.35 -10.99
N GLN A 263 19.63 10.07 -10.82
CA GLN A 263 18.70 9.40 -11.73
C GLN A 263 17.34 10.13 -11.77
N VAL A 264 16.74 10.43 -10.62
CA VAL A 264 15.44 11.13 -10.54
C VAL A 264 15.52 12.46 -11.30
N MET A 265 16.57 13.27 -11.07
CA MET A 265 16.76 14.54 -11.79
C MET A 265 16.91 14.34 -13.30
N ARG A 266 17.67 13.34 -13.73
CA ARG A 266 17.89 13.06 -15.15
C ARG A 266 16.61 12.58 -15.85
N PHE A 267 15.83 11.72 -15.20
CA PHE A 267 14.55 11.26 -15.73
C PHE A 267 13.54 12.43 -15.82
N ASP A 268 13.46 13.27 -14.79
CA ASP A 268 12.57 14.44 -14.77
C ASP A 268 12.86 15.39 -15.94
N MET A 269 14.14 15.65 -16.24
CA MET A 269 14.56 16.45 -17.42
C MET A 269 14.12 15.85 -18.75
N THR A 270 13.78 14.56 -18.82
CA THR A 270 13.24 13.89 -20.02
C THR A 270 11.72 13.71 -19.98
N GLY A 271 11.05 14.27 -18.95
CA GLY A 271 9.60 14.16 -18.76
C GLY A 271 9.14 12.82 -18.18
N ILE A 272 10.04 12.05 -17.54
CA ILE A 272 9.74 10.77 -16.92
C ILE A 272 9.81 10.90 -15.40
N ALA A 273 8.72 10.60 -14.69
CA ALA A 273 8.66 10.64 -13.25
C ALA A 273 9.01 9.26 -12.65
N VAL A 274 10.09 9.21 -11.88
CA VAL A 274 10.48 8.07 -11.05
C VAL A 274 10.67 8.51 -9.60
N SER A 275 10.80 7.59 -8.67
CA SER A 275 10.99 7.92 -7.26
C SER A 275 12.24 7.24 -6.69
N GLN A 276 12.79 7.80 -5.62
CA GLN A 276 13.82 7.16 -4.82
C GLN A 276 13.25 6.88 -3.41
N GLY A 277 13.58 5.73 -2.82
CA GLY A 277 13.25 5.36 -1.45
C GLY A 277 11.80 5.65 -1.04
N SER A 278 11.55 5.98 0.21
CA SER A 278 10.26 6.49 0.67
C SER A 278 10.07 7.93 0.21
N ALA A 279 9.11 8.17 -0.67
CA ALA A 279 8.72 9.50 -1.14
C ALA A 279 8.26 10.46 -0.01
N CYS A 280 8.06 9.95 1.21
CA CYS A 280 7.55 10.69 2.37
C CYS A 280 8.61 11.37 3.22
N SER A 281 9.89 11.12 3.01
CA SER A 281 10.97 11.83 3.74
C SER A 281 11.31 13.15 3.04
N SER A 282 10.45 14.15 3.24
CA SER A 282 10.67 15.51 2.73
C SER A 282 12.04 16.04 3.19
N GLY A 283 12.99 16.13 2.25
CA GLY A 283 14.16 17.02 2.36
C GLY A 283 15.45 16.47 2.97
N THR A 284 15.52 15.20 3.40
CA THR A 284 16.79 14.59 3.84
C THR A 284 17.08 13.33 3.06
N MET A 285 18.29 13.23 2.48
CA MET A 285 18.79 12.02 1.81
C MET A 285 19.01 10.91 2.84
N LYS A 286 17.94 10.20 3.21
CA LYS A 286 18.04 9.01 4.05
C LYS A 286 18.04 7.78 3.15
N THR A 287 18.93 6.85 3.42
CA THR A 287 18.92 5.50 2.84
C THR A 287 17.54 4.87 3.07
N SER A 288 17.04 4.11 2.10
CA SER A 288 15.78 3.39 2.26
C SER A 288 15.85 2.42 3.42
N ARG A 289 15.01 2.63 4.43
CA ARG A 289 14.87 1.72 5.57
C ARG A 289 14.42 0.31 5.14
N VAL A 290 13.64 0.23 4.07
CA VAL A 290 13.20 -1.04 3.49
C VAL A 290 14.40 -1.81 2.93
N LEU A 291 15.24 -1.17 2.13
CA LEU A 291 16.42 -1.80 1.55
C LEU A 291 17.46 -2.16 2.63
N GLU A 292 17.59 -1.33 3.67
CA GLU A 292 18.43 -1.63 4.84
C GLU A 292 17.91 -2.87 5.60
N ALA A 293 16.60 -2.94 5.88
CA ALA A 293 15.99 -4.10 6.53
C ALA A 293 16.14 -5.39 5.71
N MET A 294 16.15 -5.29 4.38
CA MET A 294 16.42 -6.39 3.46
C MET A 294 17.91 -6.69 3.28
N GLN A 295 18.80 -6.01 4.01
CA GLN A 295 20.25 -6.18 3.93
C GLN A 295 20.79 -5.97 2.50
N VAL A 296 20.22 -5.02 1.77
CA VAL A 296 20.73 -4.61 0.46
C VAL A 296 22.01 -3.80 0.68
N GLU A 297 23.04 -4.09 -0.12
CA GLU A 297 24.35 -3.44 -0.04
C GLU A 297 24.19 -1.90 -0.14
N PRO A 298 24.90 -1.11 0.69
CA PRO A 298 24.71 0.35 0.76
C PRO A 298 24.80 1.07 -0.59
N ASP A 299 25.76 0.68 -1.44
CA ASP A 299 25.96 1.29 -2.77
C ASP A 299 24.79 0.95 -3.71
N VAL A 300 24.26 -0.26 -3.65
CA VAL A 300 23.08 -0.67 -4.41
C VAL A 300 21.86 0.12 -3.92
N ALA A 301 21.67 0.21 -2.61
CA ALA A 301 20.54 0.95 -2.02
C ALA A 301 20.60 2.44 -2.38
N ALA A 302 21.78 3.08 -2.35
CA ALA A 302 21.97 4.48 -2.71
C ALA A 302 21.69 4.78 -4.19
N ASN A 303 21.83 3.77 -5.06
CA ASN A 303 21.63 3.88 -6.50
C ASN A 303 20.25 3.36 -6.96
N THR A 304 19.38 2.93 -6.04
CA THR A 304 18.09 2.34 -6.34
C THR A 304 17.00 3.38 -6.54
N ILE A 305 16.37 3.37 -7.71
CA ILE A 305 15.11 4.06 -7.97
C ILE A 305 13.94 3.09 -7.96
N ARG A 306 12.74 3.62 -7.66
CA ARG A 306 11.49 2.89 -7.84
C ARG A 306 10.81 3.34 -9.13
N VAL A 307 10.40 2.37 -9.94
CA VAL A 307 9.57 2.52 -11.12
C VAL A 307 8.20 1.93 -10.81
N SER A 308 7.15 2.72 -10.96
CA SER A 308 5.77 2.29 -10.70
C SER A 308 4.93 2.48 -11.95
N LEU A 309 4.16 1.45 -12.32
CA LEU A 309 3.27 1.47 -13.46
C LEU A 309 1.84 1.61 -12.97
N GLY A 310 1.08 2.50 -13.61
CA GLY A 310 -0.33 2.73 -13.33
C GLY A 310 -1.24 2.01 -14.33
N TRP A 311 -2.52 1.98 -14.01
CA TRP A 311 -3.57 1.41 -14.87
C TRP A 311 -3.63 2.04 -16.27
N ASN A 312 -3.13 3.25 -16.44
CA ASN A 312 -3.10 3.99 -17.69
C ASN A 312 -1.69 4.05 -18.33
N THR A 313 -0.72 3.35 -17.76
CA THR A 313 0.63 3.28 -18.34
C THR A 313 0.58 2.53 -19.67
N THR A 314 1.16 3.13 -20.70
CA THR A 314 1.23 2.54 -22.04
C THR A 314 2.59 1.85 -22.29
N ARG A 315 2.62 0.90 -23.22
CA ARG A 315 3.84 0.25 -23.66
C ARG A 315 4.89 1.28 -24.14
N ALA A 316 4.48 2.28 -24.91
CA ALA A 316 5.39 3.32 -25.43
C ALA A 316 6.06 4.12 -24.32
N GLU A 317 5.35 4.40 -23.21
CA GLU A 317 5.94 5.07 -22.04
C GLU A 317 6.98 4.19 -21.36
N VAL A 318 6.73 2.88 -21.25
CA VAL A 318 7.70 1.93 -20.70
C VAL A 318 8.93 1.79 -21.61
N GLU A 319 8.74 1.67 -22.93
CA GLU A 319 9.83 1.65 -23.90
C GLU A 319 10.67 2.92 -23.79
N ARG A 320 10.04 4.09 -23.70
CA ARG A 320 10.73 5.37 -23.49
C ARG A 320 11.54 5.40 -22.19
N PHE A 321 11.00 4.88 -21.10
CA PHE A 321 11.74 4.73 -19.85
C PHE A 321 12.98 3.84 -20.02
N CYS A 322 12.83 2.69 -20.68
CA CYS A 322 13.93 1.75 -20.93
C CYS A 322 15.05 2.40 -21.75
N GLU A 323 14.72 3.11 -22.84
CA GLU A 323 15.69 3.84 -23.66
C GLU A 323 16.50 4.83 -22.83
N VAL A 324 15.81 5.69 -22.06
CA VAL A 324 16.48 6.70 -21.23
C VAL A 324 17.35 6.05 -20.16
N TRP A 325 16.86 4.97 -19.52
CA TRP A 325 17.65 4.24 -18.52
C TRP A 325 18.96 3.70 -19.12
N LEU A 326 18.89 3.07 -20.30
CA LEU A 326 20.06 2.52 -20.99
C LEU A 326 21.04 3.61 -21.41
N ASP A 327 20.56 4.75 -21.90
CA ASP A 327 21.41 5.88 -22.27
C ASP A 327 22.14 6.48 -21.06
N LEU A 328 21.50 6.50 -19.89
CA LEU A 328 22.11 6.99 -18.64
C LEU A 328 23.09 5.99 -18.03
N ALA A 329 22.87 4.68 -18.17
CA ALA A 329 23.66 3.64 -17.55
C ALA A 329 24.95 3.30 -18.35
N ARG A 330 24.99 3.58 -19.66
CA ARG A 330 26.15 3.32 -20.50
C ARG A 330 27.30 4.25 -20.14
N PRO A 331 28.54 3.73 -19.99
CA PRO A 331 29.70 4.60 -19.82
C PRO A 331 29.88 5.49 -21.06
N ARG A 332 30.14 6.75 -20.79
CA ARG A 332 30.47 7.73 -21.86
C ARG A 332 31.92 7.60 -22.27
#